data_6eb7019c28a0cbc0ad4e104495ac0bd8
#
_entry.id   6eb7019c28a0cbc0ad4e104495ac0bd8
#
_cell.length_a   1.000
_cell.length_b   1.000
_cell.length_c   1.000
_cell.angle_alpha   90.00
_cell.angle_beta   90.00
_cell.angle_gamma   90.00
#
_symmetry.space_group_name_H-M   'P 1'
#
loop_
_entity.id
_entity.type
_entity.pdbx_description
1 polymer ?
#
loop_
_entity_poly.entity_id
_entity_poly.type
_entity_poly.pdbx_seq_one_letter_code
_entity_poly.pdbx_strand_id
1 'polypeptide(L)'
;MSEPSHPPLQALHPETSLIPSKLSQLGRLTTDALVDSLLPGGSHCLKTRPDGTIIDGHHRIHILRQRGVNVDALPREIVIKEDL
;
A
#
# COMPACT_ATOMS: atom_id res chain seq x y z
N MET A 1 -7.99 6.23 24.75
CA MET A 1 -7.65 6.66 23.64
C MET A 1 -6.93 5.70 22.84
N SER A 2 -7.10 5.62 21.64
CA SER A 2 -6.49 4.65 20.89
C SER A 2 -5.28 5.19 20.25
N GLU A 3 -4.31 4.39 20.08
CA GLU A 3 -3.23 4.76 19.44
C GLU A 3 -3.17 4.29 18.09
N PRO A 4 -2.57 4.88 17.13
CA PRO A 4 -2.47 4.39 15.78
C PRO A 4 -1.64 3.14 15.84
N SER A 5 -2.09 2.12 15.19
CA SER A 5 -1.37 0.91 15.18
C SER A 5 -0.19 0.96 14.27
N HIS A 6 -0.22 1.79 13.27
CA HIS A 6 0.84 1.85 12.25
C HIS A 6 1.15 3.27 11.89
N PRO A 7 2.39 3.58 11.55
CA PRO A 7 2.72 4.90 11.05
C PRO A 7 2.07 5.12 9.68
N PRO A 8 1.90 6.36 9.27
CA PRO A 8 1.34 6.64 7.95
C PRO A 8 2.18 6.03 6.85
N LEU A 9 1.52 5.62 5.77
CA LEU A 9 2.21 5.04 4.63
C LEU A 9 2.99 6.11 3.89
N GLN A 10 4.21 5.78 3.53
CA GLN A 10 5.06 6.70 2.79
C GLN A 10 5.57 6.00 1.55
N ALA A 11 5.63 6.70 0.45
CA ALA A 11 6.11 6.13 -0.79
C ALA A 11 7.64 5.96 -0.72
N LEU A 12 8.12 4.83 -1.19
CA LEU A 12 9.55 4.62 -1.31
C LEU A 12 10.09 5.40 -2.50
N HIS A 13 9.28 5.56 -3.54
CA HIS A 13 9.65 6.27 -4.76
C HIS A 13 8.69 7.40 -5.03
N PRO A 14 9.10 8.41 -5.77
CA PRO A 14 8.18 9.51 -6.11
C PRO A 14 7.06 9.03 -7.00
N GLU A 15 5.96 9.78 -7.02
CA GLU A 15 4.81 9.40 -7.83
C GLU A 15 5.17 9.29 -9.31
N THR A 16 6.17 10.02 -9.76
CA THR A 16 6.57 9.95 -11.16
C THR A 16 7.13 8.60 -11.53
N SER A 17 7.48 7.76 -10.56
CA SER A 17 7.96 6.43 -10.85
C SER A 17 6.83 5.43 -11.03
N LEU A 18 5.59 5.83 -10.82
CA LEU A 18 4.46 4.93 -11.04
C LEU A 18 4.24 4.73 -12.53
N ILE A 19 3.91 3.52 -12.91
CA ILE A 19 3.75 3.16 -14.32
C ILE A 19 2.32 3.43 -14.76
N PRO A 20 2.10 4.35 -15.72
CA PRO A 20 0.74 4.71 -16.12
C PRO A 20 -0.12 3.54 -16.60
N SER A 21 0.44 2.60 -17.34
CA SER A 21 -0.34 1.47 -17.81
C SER A 21 -0.78 0.59 -16.65
N LYS A 22 0.05 0.46 -15.63
CA LYS A 22 -0.31 -0.30 -14.46
C LYS A 22 -1.41 0.40 -13.68
N LEU A 23 -1.32 1.73 -13.56
CA LEU A 23 -2.36 2.50 -12.89
C LEU A 23 -3.69 2.37 -13.64
N SER A 24 -3.64 2.38 -14.95
CA SER A 24 -4.85 2.25 -15.76
C SER A 24 -5.48 0.88 -15.57
N GLN A 25 -4.69 -0.18 -15.58
CA GLN A 25 -5.21 -1.52 -15.38
C GLN A 25 -5.81 -1.69 -14.00
N LEU A 26 -5.09 -1.27 -12.98
CA LEU A 26 -5.56 -1.40 -11.61
C LEU A 26 -6.77 -0.50 -11.34
N GLY A 27 -6.83 0.62 -12.03
CA GLY A 27 -7.95 1.55 -11.88
C GLY A 27 -9.28 0.98 -12.33
N ARG A 28 -9.27 -0.16 -13.04
CA ARG A 28 -10.51 -0.80 -13.46
C ARG A 28 -11.07 -1.70 -12.37
N LEU A 29 -10.28 -1.98 -11.35
CA LEU A 29 -10.72 -2.85 -10.28
C LEU A 29 -11.56 -2.06 -9.29
N THR A 30 -12.46 -2.76 -8.61
CA THR A 30 -13.24 -2.11 -7.57
C THR A 30 -12.35 -1.81 -6.37
N THR A 31 -12.81 -0.88 -5.54
CA THR A 31 -12.10 -0.55 -4.32
C THR A 31 -11.94 -1.79 -3.44
N ASP A 32 -13.01 -2.60 -3.33
CA ASP A 32 -12.95 -3.80 -2.51
C ASP A 32 -11.93 -4.80 -3.04
N ALA A 33 -11.84 -4.96 -4.34
CA ALA A 33 -10.87 -5.87 -4.93
C ALA A 33 -9.45 -5.40 -4.65
N LEU A 34 -9.22 -4.10 -4.73
CA LEU A 34 -7.90 -3.55 -4.44
C LEU A 34 -7.53 -3.75 -2.97
N VAL A 35 -8.47 -3.48 -2.08
CA VAL A 35 -8.23 -3.64 -0.64
C VAL A 35 -7.95 -5.10 -0.33
N ASP A 36 -8.77 -6.01 -0.88
CA ASP A 36 -8.58 -7.43 -0.63
C ASP A 36 -7.19 -7.89 -1.07
N SER A 37 -6.72 -7.40 -2.19
CA SER A 37 -5.43 -7.84 -2.71
C SER A 37 -4.27 -7.35 -1.85
N LEU A 38 -4.52 -6.35 -0.99
CA LEU A 38 -3.50 -5.81 -0.12
C LEU A 38 -3.47 -6.44 1.26
N LEU A 39 -4.48 -7.26 1.58
CA LEU A 39 -4.55 -7.85 2.93
C LEU A 39 -3.39 -8.80 3.19
N PRO A 40 -2.89 -8.82 4.44
CA PRO A 40 -1.79 -9.70 4.78
C PRO A 40 -2.11 -11.17 4.50
N GLY A 41 -1.10 -11.93 4.17
CA GLY A 41 -1.27 -13.35 3.85
C GLY A 41 -1.24 -13.64 2.37
N GLY A 42 -1.47 -12.64 1.53
CA GLY A 42 -1.39 -12.84 0.09
C GLY A 42 0.02 -12.60 -0.40
N SER A 43 0.36 -13.16 -1.54
CA SER A 43 1.70 -13.01 -2.09
C SER A 43 1.98 -11.57 -2.52
N HIS A 44 0.94 -10.81 -2.82
CA HIS A 44 1.11 -9.43 -3.25
C HIS A 44 0.50 -8.45 -2.27
N CYS A 45 0.48 -8.79 -1.00
CA CYS A 45 -0.12 -7.94 0.01
C CYS A 45 0.69 -6.66 0.20
N LEU A 46 0.11 -5.73 0.92
CA LEU A 46 0.79 -4.48 1.26
C LEU A 46 1.94 -4.79 2.21
N LYS A 47 3.14 -4.44 1.82
CA LYS A 47 4.32 -4.65 2.64
C LYS A 47 4.99 -3.31 2.88
N THR A 48 5.37 -3.07 4.12
CA THR A 48 6.03 -1.82 4.48
C THR A 48 7.19 -2.09 5.42
N ARG A 49 8.03 -1.09 5.56
CA ARG A 49 9.04 -1.08 6.60
C ARG A 49 8.35 -0.65 7.91
N PRO A 50 9.01 -0.82 9.04
CA PRO A 50 8.40 -0.41 10.32
C PRO A 50 7.99 1.06 10.37
N ASP A 51 8.63 1.92 9.61
CA ASP A 51 8.31 3.34 9.59
C ASP A 51 7.17 3.68 8.63
N GLY A 52 6.59 2.70 7.96
CA GLY A 52 5.48 2.93 7.05
C GLY A 52 5.87 3.07 5.60
N THR A 53 7.17 2.98 5.27
CA THR A 53 7.61 3.09 3.88
C THR A 53 7.14 1.88 3.10
N ILE A 54 6.41 2.11 2.00
CA ILE A 54 5.82 1.05 1.21
C ILE A 54 6.89 0.32 0.42
N ILE A 55 6.93 -1.01 0.54
CA ILE A 55 7.83 -1.83 -0.24
C ILE A 55 7.06 -2.45 -1.41
N ASP A 56 5.83 -2.87 -1.19
CA ASP A 56 5.00 -3.45 -2.24
C ASP A 56 3.60 -2.89 -2.11
N GLY A 57 2.98 -2.54 -3.21
CA GLY A 57 1.63 -2.02 -3.23
C GLY A 57 1.52 -0.55 -3.61
N HIS A 58 2.61 0.06 -4.08
CA HIS A 58 2.61 1.49 -4.40
C HIS A 58 1.47 1.91 -5.32
N HIS A 59 1.27 1.19 -6.43
CA HIS A 59 0.27 1.58 -7.42
C HIS A 59 -1.15 1.48 -6.83
N ARG A 60 -1.42 0.41 -6.10
CA ARG A 60 -2.74 0.21 -5.51
C ARG A 60 -3.03 1.26 -4.44
N ILE A 61 -2.03 1.56 -3.62
CA ILE A 61 -2.20 2.59 -2.59
C ILE A 61 -2.44 3.96 -3.24
N HIS A 62 -1.73 4.27 -4.31
CA HIS A 62 -1.93 5.53 -5.01
C HIS A 62 -3.38 5.66 -5.48
N ILE A 63 -3.91 4.62 -6.11
CA ILE A 63 -5.29 4.63 -6.60
C ILE A 63 -6.28 4.76 -5.45
N LEU A 64 -6.08 4.02 -4.37
CA LEU A 64 -7.00 4.08 -3.24
C LEU A 64 -6.98 5.45 -2.58
N ARG A 65 -5.84 6.09 -2.50
CA ARG A 65 -5.79 7.44 -1.97
C ARG A 65 -6.57 8.41 -2.84
N GLN A 66 -6.48 8.25 -4.16
CA GLN A 66 -7.23 9.10 -5.07
C GLN A 66 -8.73 8.90 -4.91
N ARG A 67 -9.15 7.73 -4.47
CA ARG A 67 -10.56 7.43 -4.25
C ARG A 67 -11.05 7.86 -2.87
N GLY A 68 -10.15 8.40 -2.05
CA GLY A 68 -10.54 8.87 -0.72
C GLY A 68 -10.51 7.80 0.35
N VAL A 69 -9.89 6.65 0.09
CA VAL A 69 -9.80 5.58 1.07
C VAL A 69 -8.71 5.92 2.07
N ASN A 70 -8.98 5.67 3.35
CA ASN A 70 -7.98 5.88 4.39
C ASN A 70 -7.00 4.72 4.38
N VAL A 71 -6.00 4.81 3.50
CA VAL A 71 -5.04 3.72 3.30
C VAL A 71 -4.15 3.50 4.52
N ASP A 72 -3.97 4.52 5.34
CA ASP A 72 -3.13 4.37 6.52
C ASP A 72 -3.75 3.45 7.55
N ALA A 73 -5.04 3.20 7.46
CA ALA A 73 -5.74 2.29 8.35
C ALA A 73 -5.75 0.85 7.85
N LEU A 74 -5.25 0.60 6.64
CA LEU A 74 -5.28 -0.75 6.09
C LEU A 74 -4.24 -1.62 6.77
N PRO A 75 -4.55 -2.90 6.97
CA PRO A 75 -3.55 -3.82 7.52
C PRO A 75 -2.39 -3.98 6.56
N ARG A 76 -1.23 -4.23 7.09
CA ARG A 76 -0.02 -4.35 6.31
C ARG A 76 0.89 -5.41 6.90
N GLU A 77 1.79 -5.93 6.08
CA GLU A 77 2.80 -6.83 6.55
C GLU A 77 4.06 -6.00 6.75
N ILE A 78 4.61 -6.02 7.96
CA ILE A 78 5.82 -5.26 8.26
C ILE A 78 7.03 -6.13 7.94
N VAL A 79 7.90 -5.62 7.08
CA VAL A 79 9.10 -6.34 6.70
C VAL A 79 10.29 -5.70 7.41
N ILE A 80 10.94 -6.46 8.24
CA ILE A 80 12.10 -5.98 8.93
C ILE A 80 13.30 -6.40 8.14
N LYS A 81 14.07 -5.39 7.66
CA LYS A 81 15.10 -5.69 6.81
C LYS A 81 16.23 -6.24 7.54
N GLU A 82 16.68 -7.33 7.27
CA GLU A 82 17.62 -7.87 7.94
C GLU A 82 18.81 -7.69 7.34
N ASP A 83 19.33 -7.19 6.85
CA ASP A 83 20.37 -7.00 6.39
C ASP A 83 21.21 -7.91 6.23
N LEU A 84 21.27 -8.48 6.25
CA LEU A 84 21.96 -9.36 6.10
C LEU A 84 23.05 -9.38 5.62
#